data_893585f4c1e02a6ef23d874bac01f554
#
_entry.id   893585f4c1e02a6ef23d874bac01f554
#
_cell.length_a   1.000
_cell.length_b   1.000
_cell.length_c   1.000
_cell.angle_alpha   90.00
_cell.angle_beta   90.00
_cell.angle_gamma   90.00
#
_symmetry.space_group_name_H-M   'P 1'
#
loop_
_entity.id
_entity.type
_entity.pdbx_description
1 polymer ?
#
loop_
_entity_poly.entity_id
_entity_poly.type
_entity_poly.pdbx_seq_one_letter_code
_entity_poly.pdbx_strand_id
1 'polypeptide(L)'
;MVYTIVALPQDDQLHKLNTIRNYFYQNGFRQRVSKCKENAHITLLQLKDSLSKNFWSEVESSLINTRKINLTNFQIILQEHDRIKKNPERNKKYPEWCGRFALFFPKNQNLIHTAKKIRKIAENFDVDDSLAYAQNIANATWECWDPQDIFNYLANHMNLCNYIRIEKMHLAATYFKQHFNIQSLTIDKIALVDNKGQLLNISYLKK
;
A
#
# COMPACT_ATOMS: atom_id res chain seq x y z
N MET A 1 -1.10 -17.91 -6.65
CA MET A 1 -1.97 -16.77 -6.22
C MET A 1 -1.11 -15.86 -5.38
N VAL A 2 -1.07 -14.55 -5.59
CA VAL A 2 -0.24 -13.66 -4.78
C VAL A 2 -1.08 -13.16 -3.60
N TYR A 3 -0.52 -13.22 -2.40
CA TYR A 3 -1.09 -12.64 -1.20
C TYR A 3 -0.28 -11.42 -0.78
N THR A 4 -0.89 -10.54 0.00
CA THR A 4 -0.21 -9.34 0.51
C THR A 4 -0.59 -9.14 1.97
N ILE A 5 0.40 -8.88 2.82
CA ILE A 5 0.14 -8.38 4.17
C ILE A 5 0.14 -6.86 4.12
N VAL A 6 -0.92 -6.28 4.68
CA VAL A 6 -1.18 -4.84 4.64
C VAL A 6 -1.45 -4.29 6.02
N ALA A 7 -1.07 -3.04 6.24
CA ALA A 7 -1.48 -2.25 7.38
C ALA A 7 -2.68 -1.37 7.00
N LEU A 8 -3.73 -1.40 7.81
CA LEU A 8 -4.97 -0.68 7.58
C LEU A 8 -5.18 0.39 8.65
N PRO A 9 -5.61 1.59 8.25
CA PRO A 9 -6.09 2.60 9.17
C PRO A 9 -7.31 2.13 9.97
N GLN A 10 -7.57 2.81 11.09
CA GLN A 10 -8.81 2.62 11.84
C GLN A 10 -10.04 2.94 10.98
N ASP A 11 -11.20 2.38 11.34
CA ASP A 11 -12.35 2.28 10.45
C ASP A 11 -12.87 3.62 9.92
N ASP A 12 -12.92 4.65 10.74
CA ASP A 12 -13.40 5.98 10.32
C ASP A 12 -12.46 6.63 9.28
N GLN A 13 -11.15 6.49 9.48
CA GLN A 13 -10.13 6.99 8.56
C GLN A 13 -10.11 6.17 7.27
N LEU A 14 -10.21 4.85 7.39
CA LEU A 14 -10.27 3.94 6.25
C LEU A 14 -11.51 4.21 5.39
N HIS A 15 -12.66 4.43 6.03
CA HIS A 15 -13.89 4.79 5.34
C HIS A 15 -13.73 6.09 4.53
N LYS A 16 -13.17 7.15 5.15
CA LYS A 16 -12.90 8.42 4.46
C LYS A 16 -11.97 8.24 3.24
N LEU A 17 -10.88 7.50 3.42
CA LEU A 17 -9.94 7.22 2.33
C LEU A 17 -10.59 6.44 1.20
N ASN A 18 -11.38 5.43 1.51
CA ASN A 18 -12.10 4.65 0.52
C ASN A 18 -13.18 5.47 -0.21
N THR A 19 -13.86 6.38 0.49
CA THR A 19 -14.81 7.31 -0.12
C THR A 19 -14.14 8.20 -1.16
N ILE A 20 -12.96 8.76 -0.84
CA ILE A 20 -12.17 9.56 -1.78
C ILE A 20 -11.71 8.72 -2.99
N ARG A 21 -11.25 7.50 -2.75
CA ARG A 21 -10.87 6.58 -3.84
C ARG A 21 -12.04 6.27 -4.76
N ASN A 22 -13.21 6.04 -4.19
CA ASN A 22 -14.44 5.80 -4.96
C ASN A 22 -14.86 7.03 -5.78
N TYR A 23 -14.74 8.22 -5.19
CA TYR A 23 -14.97 9.47 -5.91
C TYR A 23 -14.07 9.60 -7.14
N PHE A 24 -12.75 9.36 -6.98
CA PHE A 24 -11.82 9.40 -8.10
C PHE A 24 -12.21 8.42 -9.22
N TYR A 25 -12.71 7.27 -8.83
CA TYR A 25 -13.17 6.27 -9.77
C TYR A 25 -14.44 6.69 -10.52
N GLN A 26 -15.46 7.14 -9.78
CA GLN A 26 -16.76 7.53 -10.34
C GLN A 26 -16.67 8.75 -11.25
N ASN A 27 -15.75 9.66 -10.97
CA ASN A 27 -15.58 10.91 -11.71
C ASN A 27 -14.47 10.85 -12.79
N GLY A 28 -14.07 9.67 -13.19
CA GLY A 28 -13.15 9.47 -14.31
C GLY A 28 -11.74 9.99 -14.05
N PHE A 29 -11.32 10.12 -12.78
CA PHE A 29 -9.94 10.47 -12.44
C PHE A 29 -8.99 9.30 -12.67
N ARG A 30 -9.45 8.08 -12.56
CA ARG A 30 -8.66 6.87 -12.76
C ARG A 30 -9.32 5.93 -13.76
N GLN A 31 -8.48 5.16 -14.44
CA GLN A 31 -8.97 4.09 -15.29
C GLN A 31 -9.70 3.03 -14.45
N ARG A 32 -10.78 2.49 -15.00
CA ARG A 32 -11.50 1.35 -14.43
C ARG A 32 -10.62 0.10 -14.49
N VAL A 33 -9.82 -0.11 -13.46
CA VAL A 33 -9.24 -1.42 -13.24
C VAL A 33 -10.29 -2.24 -12.50
N SER A 34 -10.76 -3.30 -13.09
CA SER A 34 -11.87 -4.15 -12.63
C SER A 34 -11.70 -4.74 -11.22
N LYS A 35 -10.60 -4.43 -10.53
CA LYS A 35 -10.18 -5.06 -9.27
C LYS A 35 -9.97 -4.12 -8.10
N CYS A 36 -10.39 -2.87 -8.16
CA CYS A 36 -10.22 -1.96 -7.03
C CYS A 36 -11.31 -2.12 -5.97
N LYS A 37 -11.48 -3.33 -5.49
CA LYS A 37 -12.15 -3.59 -4.20
C LYS A 37 -11.19 -3.46 -3.02
N GLU A 38 -9.93 -3.18 -3.30
CA GLU A 38 -8.91 -3.05 -2.26
C GLU A 38 -9.15 -1.80 -1.42
N ASN A 39 -9.11 -1.98 -0.11
CA ASN A 39 -9.06 -0.87 0.84
C ASN A 39 -7.80 -0.02 0.65
N ALA A 40 -7.85 1.24 1.03
CA ALA A 40 -6.64 2.05 1.19
C ALA A 40 -5.73 1.40 2.23
N HIS A 41 -4.49 1.10 1.87
CA HIS A 41 -3.59 0.34 2.71
C HIS A 41 -2.13 0.71 2.50
N ILE A 42 -1.29 0.37 3.47
CA ILE A 42 0.16 0.33 3.34
C ILE A 42 0.56 -1.13 3.14
N THR A 43 1.27 -1.44 2.07
CA THR A 43 1.83 -2.77 1.83
C THR A 43 3.01 -3.00 2.78
N LEU A 44 2.97 -4.09 3.54
CA LEU A 44 4.09 -4.51 4.38
C LEU A 44 4.93 -5.59 3.71
N LEU A 45 4.28 -6.62 3.18
CA LEU A 45 4.95 -7.74 2.50
C LEU A 45 4.11 -8.24 1.34
N GLN A 46 4.77 -8.78 0.32
CA GLN A 46 4.16 -9.64 -0.68
C GLN A 46 4.57 -11.09 -0.43
N LEU A 47 3.67 -12.02 -0.66
CA LEU A 47 3.83 -13.42 -0.30
C LEU A 47 3.70 -14.31 -1.52
N LYS A 48 4.46 -15.41 -1.52
CA LYS A 48 4.37 -16.49 -2.52
C LYS A 48 3.03 -17.24 -2.43
N ASP A 49 2.73 -18.01 -3.44
CA ASP A 49 1.41 -18.59 -3.70
C ASP A 49 0.88 -19.62 -2.69
N SER A 50 1.70 -20.19 -1.86
CA SER A 50 1.30 -21.24 -0.93
C SER A 50 1.43 -20.79 0.53
N LEU A 51 0.30 -20.42 1.14
CA LEU A 51 0.28 -20.16 2.58
C LEU A 51 -0.08 -21.45 3.33
N SER A 52 0.76 -21.86 4.28
CA SER A 52 0.41 -22.92 5.21
C SER A 52 -0.73 -22.46 6.14
N LYS A 53 -1.53 -23.41 6.61
CA LYS A 53 -2.64 -23.12 7.53
C LYS A 53 -2.19 -22.42 8.81
N ASN A 54 -0.96 -22.64 9.26
CA ASN A 54 -0.44 -22.10 10.50
C ASN A 54 0.23 -20.73 10.34
N PHE A 55 0.52 -20.31 9.10
CA PHE A 55 1.22 -19.04 8.84
C PHE A 55 0.55 -17.85 9.51
N TRP A 56 -0.77 -17.68 9.30
CA TRP A 56 -1.46 -16.53 9.86
C TRP A 56 -1.54 -16.58 11.39
N SER A 57 -1.70 -17.75 11.98
CA SER A 57 -1.70 -17.90 13.45
C SER A 57 -0.37 -17.45 14.07
N GLU A 58 0.75 -17.71 13.42
CA GLU A 58 2.06 -17.22 13.86
C GLU A 58 2.17 -15.70 13.71
N VAL A 59 1.69 -15.14 12.61
CA VAL A 59 1.63 -13.68 12.42
C VAL A 59 0.78 -13.05 13.53
N GLU A 60 -0.42 -13.54 13.77
CA GLU A 60 -1.34 -13.03 14.78
C GLU A 60 -0.73 -13.12 16.19
N SER A 61 -0.16 -14.26 16.56
CA SER A 61 0.56 -14.44 17.82
C SER A 61 1.69 -13.45 18.01
N SER A 62 2.41 -13.15 16.92
CA SER A 62 3.48 -12.17 16.94
C SER A 62 3.00 -10.74 17.19
N LEU A 63 1.77 -10.42 16.77
CA LEU A 63 1.20 -9.07 16.87
C LEU A 63 0.48 -8.80 18.19
N ILE A 64 0.28 -9.81 19.03
CA ILE A 64 -0.56 -9.74 20.26
C ILE A 64 -0.19 -8.58 21.21
N ASN A 65 1.07 -8.15 21.22
CA ASN A 65 1.57 -7.03 22.03
C ASN A 65 1.94 -5.79 21.22
N THR A 66 1.62 -5.78 19.93
CA THR A 66 1.89 -4.63 19.07
C THR A 66 0.83 -3.56 19.31
N ARG A 67 1.29 -2.34 19.65
CA ARG A 67 0.41 -1.18 19.84
C ARG A 67 0.00 -0.58 18.49
N LYS A 68 -1.10 0.17 18.50
CA LYS A 68 -1.51 1.02 17.38
C LYS A 68 -0.37 1.95 16.95
N ILE A 69 -0.24 2.16 15.65
CA ILE A 69 0.87 2.92 15.08
C ILE A 69 0.32 4.23 14.52
N ASN A 70 0.78 5.35 15.06
CA ASN A 70 0.41 6.66 14.55
C ASN A 70 1.39 7.13 13.48
N LEU A 71 0.87 7.48 12.32
CA LEU A 71 1.60 8.02 11.18
C LEU A 71 1.24 9.49 11.05
N THR A 72 2.23 10.36 11.21
CA THR A 72 2.09 11.82 11.15
C THR A 72 2.91 12.41 10.01
N ASN A 73 2.72 13.69 9.71
CA ASN A 73 3.53 14.43 8.74
C ASN A 73 3.59 13.80 7.34
N PHE A 74 2.50 13.18 6.91
CA PHE A 74 2.45 12.62 5.56
C PHE A 74 2.41 13.72 4.49
N GLN A 75 3.01 13.41 3.36
CA GLN A 75 3.01 14.26 2.18
C GLN A 75 2.17 13.63 1.08
N ILE A 76 1.49 14.48 0.31
CA ILE A 76 0.82 14.04 -0.92
C ILE A 76 1.87 13.99 -2.03
N ILE A 77 2.00 12.83 -2.64
CA ILE A 77 2.87 12.63 -3.79
C ILE A 77 2.02 12.46 -5.05
N LEU A 78 2.31 13.32 -6.00
CA LEU A 78 1.81 13.26 -7.37
C LEU A 78 2.98 12.95 -8.29
N GLN A 79 2.98 11.78 -8.89
CA GLN A 79 4.07 11.34 -9.76
C GLN A 79 3.53 10.68 -11.02
N GLU A 80 4.24 10.86 -12.13
CA GLU A 80 4.10 9.95 -13.26
C GLU A 80 4.66 8.58 -12.87
N HIS A 81 3.96 7.53 -13.24
CA HIS A 81 4.34 6.16 -12.86
C HIS A 81 5.35 5.62 -13.88
N ASP A 82 6.63 5.70 -13.57
CA ASP A 82 7.73 5.31 -14.47
C ASP A 82 7.61 3.89 -15.06
N ARG A 83 7.08 2.95 -14.30
CA ARG A 83 6.83 1.59 -14.81
C ARG A 83 5.84 1.54 -15.96
N ILE A 84 4.84 2.42 -15.95
CA ILE A 84 3.87 2.51 -17.02
C ILE A 84 4.49 3.23 -18.19
N LYS A 85 5.23 4.31 -17.89
CA LYS A 85 5.94 5.11 -18.88
C LYS A 85 7.02 4.31 -19.64
N LYS A 86 7.71 3.41 -18.92
CA LYS A 86 8.77 2.54 -19.49
C LYS A 86 8.25 1.23 -20.09
N ASN A 87 6.97 0.90 -19.92
CA ASN A 87 6.37 -0.27 -20.54
C ASN A 87 5.74 0.12 -21.88
N PRO A 88 6.37 -0.21 -23.03
CA PRO A 88 5.91 0.23 -24.35
C PRO A 88 4.45 -0.17 -24.65
N GLU A 89 4.04 -1.37 -24.22
CA GLU A 89 2.70 -1.90 -24.45
C GLU A 89 1.65 -1.13 -23.64
N ARG A 90 1.94 -0.84 -22.37
CA ARG A 90 1.05 -0.09 -21.49
C ARG A 90 1.01 1.39 -21.89
N ASN A 91 2.15 1.96 -22.24
CA ASN A 91 2.23 3.36 -22.66
C ASN A 91 1.50 3.59 -23.99
N LYS A 92 1.61 2.67 -24.96
CA LYS A 92 0.82 2.72 -26.20
C LYS A 92 -0.68 2.71 -25.95
N LYS A 93 -1.12 1.90 -24.98
CA LYS A 93 -2.54 1.70 -24.73
C LYS A 93 -3.16 2.83 -23.89
N TYR A 94 -2.41 3.43 -22.97
CA TYR A 94 -2.95 4.38 -21.99
C TYR A 94 -1.91 5.44 -21.57
N PRO A 95 -1.36 6.24 -22.49
CA PRO A 95 -0.32 7.21 -22.15
C PRO A 95 -0.80 8.27 -21.14
N GLU A 96 -2.07 8.64 -21.19
CA GLU A 96 -2.68 9.62 -20.30
C GLU A 96 -2.95 9.11 -18.87
N TRP A 97 -2.83 7.79 -18.65
CA TRP A 97 -3.12 7.16 -17.37
C TRP A 97 -1.88 6.77 -16.57
N CYS A 98 -0.79 7.50 -16.75
CA CYS A 98 0.48 7.21 -16.09
C CYS A 98 0.64 7.88 -14.73
N GLY A 99 -0.37 8.59 -14.23
CA GLY A 99 -0.28 9.28 -12.95
C GLY A 99 -0.46 8.36 -11.74
N ARG A 100 0.19 8.73 -10.64
CA ARG A 100 0.05 8.11 -9.33
C ARG A 100 -0.24 9.17 -8.28
N PHE A 101 -1.21 8.90 -7.43
CA PHE A 101 -1.54 9.68 -6.26
C PHE A 101 -1.36 8.83 -5.01
N ALA A 102 -0.46 9.23 -4.14
CA ALA A 102 -0.13 8.49 -2.92
C ALA A 102 0.08 9.42 -1.72
N LEU A 103 -0.13 8.89 -0.53
CA LEU A 103 0.35 9.47 0.72
C LEU A 103 1.71 8.86 1.04
N PHE A 104 2.67 9.69 1.31
CA PHE A 104 4.01 9.29 1.72
C PHE A 104 4.23 9.67 3.18
N PHE A 105 4.70 8.72 3.97
CA PHE A 105 4.93 8.90 5.40
C PHE A 105 6.44 8.96 5.66
N PRO A 106 6.90 9.84 6.57
CA PRO A 106 8.24 9.75 7.11
C PRO A 106 8.50 8.37 7.72
N LYS A 107 9.75 7.98 7.78
CA LYS A 107 10.19 6.71 8.35
C LYS A 107 9.58 6.50 9.74
N ASN A 108 8.71 5.50 9.88
CA ASN A 108 8.09 5.12 11.15
C ASN A 108 8.67 3.81 11.66
N GLN A 109 9.44 3.87 12.74
CA GLN A 109 10.16 2.71 13.27
C GLN A 109 9.23 1.59 13.75
N ASN A 110 8.05 1.91 14.30
CA ASN A 110 7.11 0.90 14.75
C ASN A 110 6.51 0.12 13.58
N LEU A 111 6.20 0.82 12.48
CA LEU A 111 5.68 0.17 11.27
C LEU A 111 6.76 -0.71 10.62
N ILE A 112 7.99 -0.21 10.55
CA ILE A 112 9.14 -0.96 10.02
C ILE A 112 9.44 -2.19 10.88
N HIS A 113 9.45 -2.02 12.21
CA HIS A 113 9.65 -3.14 13.14
C HIS A 113 8.57 -4.21 12.96
N THR A 114 7.31 -3.78 12.85
CA THR A 114 6.19 -4.69 12.60
C THR A 114 6.38 -5.44 11.28
N ALA A 115 6.74 -4.76 10.20
CA ALA A 115 7.00 -5.38 8.90
C ALA A 115 8.16 -6.40 8.98
N LYS A 116 9.28 -6.04 9.63
CA LYS A 116 10.44 -6.94 9.82
C LYS A 116 10.07 -8.20 10.60
N LYS A 117 9.27 -8.05 11.66
CA LYS A 117 8.80 -9.16 12.48
C LYS A 117 7.95 -10.14 11.68
N ILE A 118 7.00 -9.62 10.90
CA ILE A 118 6.14 -10.43 10.04
C ILE A 118 6.96 -11.12 8.94
N ARG A 119 7.92 -10.40 8.35
CA ARG A 119 8.81 -10.97 7.34
C ARG A 119 9.61 -12.15 7.87
N LYS A 120 10.19 -12.05 9.08
CA LYS A 120 10.92 -13.16 9.68
C LYS A 120 10.05 -14.42 9.81
N ILE A 121 8.75 -14.24 10.09
CA ILE A 121 7.81 -15.36 10.10
C ILE A 121 7.63 -15.90 8.67
N ALA A 122 7.42 -15.03 7.68
CA ALA A 122 7.21 -15.43 6.30
C ALA A 122 8.43 -16.19 5.73
N GLU A 123 9.65 -15.79 6.09
CA GLU A 123 10.88 -16.51 5.74
C GLU A 123 10.91 -17.93 6.32
N ASN A 124 10.47 -18.12 7.57
CA ASN A 124 10.38 -19.45 8.20
C ASN A 124 9.39 -20.40 7.48
N PHE A 125 8.42 -19.84 6.78
CA PHE A 125 7.44 -20.59 6.00
C PHE A 125 7.77 -20.63 4.49
N ASP A 126 8.91 -20.06 4.08
CA ASP A 126 9.33 -19.91 2.67
C ASP A 126 8.25 -19.27 1.77
N VAL A 127 7.57 -18.25 2.28
CA VAL A 127 6.46 -17.57 1.58
C VAL A 127 6.70 -16.09 1.27
N ASP A 128 7.85 -15.53 1.68
CA ASP A 128 8.20 -14.12 1.43
C ASP A 128 8.83 -13.93 0.05
N ASP A 129 8.24 -13.10 -0.79
CA ASP A 129 8.78 -12.64 -2.08
C ASP A 129 9.13 -11.15 -2.10
N SER A 130 9.10 -10.48 -0.96
CA SER A 130 9.31 -9.03 -0.84
C SER A 130 10.65 -8.58 -1.43
N LEU A 131 11.70 -9.40 -1.29
CA LEU A 131 13.01 -9.10 -1.86
C LEU A 131 12.97 -9.07 -3.39
N ALA A 132 12.36 -10.06 -4.03
CA ALA A 132 12.20 -10.10 -5.47
C ALA A 132 11.36 -8.93 -5.98
N TYR A 133 10.30 -8.57 -5.25
CA TYR A 133 9.47 -7.42 -5.55
C TYR A 133 10.27 -6.11 -5.48
N ALA A 134 11.11 -5.93 -4.46
CA ALA A 134 11.94 -4.73 -4.30
C ALA A 134 13.04 -4.64 -5.35
N GLN A 135 13.69 -5.73 -5.69
CA GLN A 135 14.70 -5.75 -6.76
C GLN A 135 14.08 -5.33 -8.10
N ASN A 136 12.87 -5.79 -8.40
CA ASN A 136 12.13 -5.36 -9.57
C ASN A 136 11.75 -3.87 -9.54
N ILE A 137 11.53 -3.31 -8.36
CA ILE A 137 11.27 -1.88 -8.18
C ILE A 137 12.56 -1.06 -8.29
N ALA A 138 13.63 -1.48 -7.63
CA ALA A 138 14.92 -0.80 -7.68
C ALA A 138 15.45 -0.69 -9.12
N ASN A 139 15.31 -1.74 -9.91
CA ASN A 139 15.64 -1.73 -11.33
C ASN A 139 14.77 -0.78 -12.18
N ALA A 140 13.68 -0.27 -11.63
CA ALA A 140 12.76 0.66 -12.30
C ALA A 140 13.08 2.14 -12.05
N THR A 141 14.28 2.48 -11.57
CA THR A 141 14.82 3.85 -11.40
C THR A 141 13.91 4.80 -10.59
N TRP A 142 13.81 4.55 -9.31
CA TRP A 142 13.23 5.52 -8.39
C TRP A 142 14.39 6.21 -7.66
N GLU A 143 14.71 7.43 -8.03
CA GLU A 143 15.84 8.20 -7.50
C GLU A 143 15.80 8.48 -5.99
N CYS A 144 14.66 8.26 -5.35
CA CYS A 144 14.47 8.53 -3.91
C CYS A 144 14.54 7.29 -3.02
N TRP A 145 15.00 6.14 -3.51
CA TRP A 145 14.91 4.87 -2.81
C TRP A 145 16.28 4.24 -2.63
N ASP A 146 16.59 3.90 -1.38
CA ASP A 146 17.67 2.98 -1.09
C ASP A 146 17.22 1.55 -1.43
N PRO A 147 17.80 0.91 -2.46
CA PRO A 147 17.46 -0.46 -2.83
C PRO A 147 17.73 -1.48 -1.71
N GLN A 148 18.59 -1.12 -0.76
CA GLN A 148 18.93 -1.97 0.38
C GLN A 148 17.90 -1.85 1.51
N ASP A 149 17.06 -0.82 1.53
CA ASP A 149 16.05 -0.61 2.55
C ASP A 149 14.63 -0.86 2.05
N ILE A 150 14.39 -2.09 1.64
CA ILE A 150 13.09 -2.57 1.17
C ILE A 150 11.94 -2.29 2.15
N PHE A 151 12.21 -2.32 3.45
CA PHE A 151 11.19 -2.11 4.46
C PHE A 151 10.74 -0.65 4.52
N ASN A 152 11.67 0.27 4.36
CA ASN A 152 11.31 1.68 4.23
C ASN A 152 10.45 1.92 2.99
N TYR A 153 10.71 1.17 1.93
CA TYR A 153 9.93 1.29 0.71
C TYR A 153 8.48 0.85 0.90
N LEU A 154 8.27 -0.39 1.34
CA LEU A 154 6.92 -0.95 1.42
C LEU A 154 6.09 -0.24 2.49
N ALA A 155 6.70 0.05 3.66
CA ALA A 155 6.00 0.57 4.82
C ALA A 155 5.89 2.10 4.89
N ASN A 156 6.29 2.85 3.85
CA ASN A 156 6.28 4.32 3.94
C ASN A 156 5.27 5.01 3.03
N HIS A 157 4.48 4.29 2.28
CA HIS A 157 3.47 4.92 1.43
C HIS A 157 2.15 4.15 1.35
N MET A 158 1.10 4.91 1.08
CA MET A 158 -0.24 4.41 0.80
C MET A 158 -0.69 4.89 -0.56
N ASN A 159 -0.89 3.98 -1.50
CA ASN A 159 -1.44 4.32 -2.80
C ASN A 159 -2.95 4.59 -2.69
N LEU A 160 -3.35 5.81 -2.98
CA LEU A 160 -4.76 6.17 -3.07
C LEU A 160 -5.32 5.94 -4.47
N CYS A 161 -4.51 6.24 -5.50
CA CYS A 161 -4.91 6.03 -6.87
C CYS A 161 -3.70 5.77 -7.75
N ASN A 162 -3.62 4.57 -8.33
CA ASN A 162 -2.73 4.27 -9.44
C ASN A 162 -3.50 4.42 -10.74
N TYR A 163 -2.79 4.69 -11.84
CA TYR A 163 -3.40 4.90 -13.16
C TYR A 163 -4.40 6.06 -13.19
N ILE A 164 -4.05 7.17 -12.53
CA ILE A 164 -4.80 8.42 -12.63
C ILE A 164 -4.41 9.14 -13.93
N ARG A 165 -5.34 9.85 -14.51
CA ARG A 165 -5.04 10.76 -15.62
C ARG A 165 -4.12 11.87 -15.17
N ILE A 166 -3.05 12.12 -15.92
CA ILE A 166 -2.04 13.13 -15.57
C ILE A 166 -2.68 14.50 -15.40
N GLU A 167 -3.56 14.90 -16.31
CA GLU A 167 -4.28 16.17 -16.24
C GLU A 167 -5.24 16.28 -15.04
N LYS A 168 -5.61 15.15 -14.42
CA LYS A 168 -6.51 15.09 -13.25
C LYS A 168 -5.77 15.07 -11.91
N MET A 169 -4.45 14.90 -11.90
CA MET A 169 -3.70 14.71 -10.65
C MET A 169 -3.85 15.89 -9.69
N HIS A 170 -3.76 17.13 -10.18
CA HIS A 170 -3.93 18.32 -9.33
C HIS A 170 -5.35 18.46 -8.78
N LEU A 171 -6.36 18.13 -9.58
CA LEU A 171 -7.75 18.12 -9.12
C LEU A 171 -7.97 17.06 -8.04
N ALA A 172 -7.37 15.88 -8.20
CA ALA A 172 -7.41 14.82 -7.19
C ALA A 172 -6.76 15.28 -5.86
N ALA A 173 -5.62 15.97 -5.92
CA ALA A 173 -4.95 16.50 -4.75
C ALA A 173 -5.78 17.58 -4.06
N THR A 174 -6.40 18.47 -4.82
CA THR A 174 -7.29 19.51 -4.30
C THR A 174 -8.50 18.89 -3.61
N TYR A 175 -9.17 17.95 -4.28
CA TYR A 175 -10.30 17.23 -3.70
C TYR A 175 -9.90 16.50 -2.40
N PHE A 176 -8.76 15.81 -2.41
CA PHE A 176 -8.25 15.13 -1.21
C PHE A 176 -8.05 16.11 -0.05
N LYS A 177 -7.36 17.24 -0.27
CA LYS A 177 -7.12 18.26 0.76
C LYS A 177 -8.40 18.82 1.35
N GLN A 178 -9.45 18.98 0.55
CA GLN A 178 -10.73 19.51 1.00
C GLN A 178 -11.54 18.49 1.82
N HIS A 179 -11.42 17.18 1.53
CA HIS A 179 -12.27 16.14 2.12
C HIS A 179 -11.53 15.25 3.13
N PHE A 180 -10.20 15.33 3.16
CA PHE A 180 -9.37 14.58 4.09
C PHE A 180 -8.53 15.53 4.95
N ASN A 181 -9.17 16.13 5.94
CA ASN A 181 -8.54 17.09 6.87
C ASN A 181 -7.95 16.40 8.11
N ILE A 182 -7.34 15.24 7.94
CA ILE A 182 -6.72 14.47 9.03
C ILE A 182 -5.21 14.68 8.98
N GLN A 183 -4.62 15.02 10.12
CA GLN A 183 -3.18 15.27 10.23
C GLN A 183 -2.36 14.01 10.55
N SER A 184 -3.04 12.96 11.00
CA SER A 184 -2.41 11.67 11.33
C SER A 184 -3.29 10.52 10.94
N LEU A 185 -2.68 9.39 10.59
CA LEU A 185 -3.36 8.11 10.41
C LEU A 185 -2.97 7.17 11.53
N THR A 186 -3.96 6.54 12.13
CA THR A 186 -3.74 5.50 13.12
C THR A 186 -3.94 4.13 12.48
N ILE A 187 -2.87 3.37 12.36
CA ILE A 187 -2.92 1.96 11.95
C ILE A 187 -3.32 1.14 13.18
N ASP A 188 -4.42 0.46 13.08
CA ASP A 188 -4.93 -0.40 14.16
C ASP A 188 -5.18 -1.85 13.72
N LYS A 189 -4.94 -2.16 12.45
CA LYS A 189 -5.11 -3.49 11.88
C LYS A 189 -3.97 -3.88 10.96
N ILE A 190 -3.59 -5.14 11.05
CA ILE A 190 -2.77 -5.82 10.04
C ILE A 190 -3.65 -6.89 9.40
N ALA A 191 -3.64 -6.98 8.09
CA ALA A 191 -4.51 -7.89 7.38
C ALA A 191 -3.77 -8.66 6.30
N LEU A 192 -4.26 -9.86 6.01
CA LEU A 192 -3.89 -10.67 4.85
C LEU A 192 -4.95 -10.45 3.76
N VAL A 193 -4.52 -10.10 2.57
CA VAL A 193 -5.39 -9.92 1.41
C VAL A 193 -4.93 -10.79 0.24
N ASP A 194 -5.90 -11.25 -0.54
CA ASP A 194 -5.62 -11.99 -1.77
C ASP A 194 -5.28 -11.06 -2.94
N ASN A 195 -4.98 -11.64 -4.10
CA ASN A 195 -4.68 -10.89 -5.33
C ASN A 195 -5.88 -10.12 -5.92
N LYS A 196 -7.07 -10.28 -5.36
CA LYS A 196 -8.28 -9.52 -5.70
C LYS A 196 -8.57 -8.40 -4.71
N GLY A 197 -7.71 -8.25 -3.68
CA GLY A 197 -7.88 -7.29 -2.58
C GLY A 197 -8.94 -7.70 -1.57
N GLN A 198 -9.36 -8.97 -1.56
CA GLN A 198 -10.29 -9.48 -0.57
C GLN A 198 -9.55 -9.73 0.75
N LEU A 199 -10.11 -9.22 1.85
CA LEU A 199 -9.61 -9.50 3.18
C LEU A 199 -9.86 -10.97 3.53
N LEU A 200 -8.79 -11.68 3.88
CA LEU A 200 -8.83 -13.08 4.31
C LEU A 200 -8.74 -13.21 5.82
N ASN A 201 -7.83 -12.45 6.42
CA ASN A 201 -7.58 -12.48 7.85
C ASN A 201 -7.29 -11.07 8.35
N ILE A 202 -7.62 -10.78 9.62
CA ILE A 202 -7.37 -9.49 10.26
C ILE A 202 -6.90 -9.72 11.69
N SER A 203 -5.83 -9.04 12.08
CA SER A 203 -5.35 -8.94 13.46
C SER A 203 -5.42 -7.48 13.91
N TYR A 204 -6.03 -7.25 15.10
CA TYR A 204 -6.17 -5.92 15.68
C TYR A 204 -4.99 -5.61 16.60
N LEU A 205 -4.43 -4.41 16.47
CA LEU A 205 -3.37 -3.92 17.32
C LEU A 205 -3.94 -3.39 18.65
N LYS A 206 -3.19 -3.54 19.75
CA LYS A 206 -3.60 -3.07 21.06
C LYS A 206 -3.69 -1.54 21.15
N LYS A 207 -4.56 -1.08 22.03
CA LYS A 207 -4.67 0.35 22.37
C LYS A 207 -3.39 0.91 22.97
#